data_720a9c7599f7cc3228bd69738dedb2e1
#
_entry.id   720a9c7599f7cc3228bd69738dedb2e1
#
_cell.length_a   1.000
_cell.length_b   1.000
_cell.length_c   1.000
_cell.angle_alpha   90.00
_cell.angle_beta   90.00
_cell.angle_gamma   90.00
#
_symmetry.space_group_name_H-M   'P 1'
#
loop_
_entity.id
_entity.type
_entity.pdbx_description
1 polymer ?
#
loop_
_entity_poly.entity_id
_entity_poly.type
_entity_poly.pdbx_seq_one_letter_code
_entity_poly.pdbx_strand_id
1 'polypeptide(L)'
;SLAMDSENLMFSLFKNGKPVTGDEFNAKNTIFTVSEAMEHFAYLPTGLYVFAYKKDVYLRVCTLIIFFAALVAVISGASCLYLVRRVINRGIVEKEAIINNHFERVLDGGLFFSAADVKKLYSMYNSAFLDDLTKAMGRKSFDEDLKALPEKGGYLCLFDVDKFKNINDTFGHLLGDEVLMKVVKILKSQIPVDKGKVYRFGGDEFAVIYTGGTLEELLSILKEIVHFQVGSINLSTSIGVAHSNECTTVERLKMLADERLYKSKKNGRAQISWQ
;
A
#
# COMPACT_ATOMS: atom_id res chain seq x y z
N SER A 1 -52.24 -2.93 22.93
CA SER A 1 -52.61 -2.64 21.53
C SER A 1 -51.86 -1.39 21.10
N LEU A 2 -50.81 -1.54 20.32
CA LEU A 2 -50.11 -0.44 19.68
C LEU A 2 -50.95 -0.07 18.45
N ALA A 3 -51.72 1.01 18.52
CA ALA A 3 -52.31 1.62 17.36
C ALA A 3 -51.14 2.09 16.47
N MET A 4 -50.98 1.50 15.30
CA MET A 4 -49.96 1.92 14.33
C MET A 4 -50.53 3.06 13.51
N ASP A 5 -49.84 4.18 13.52
CA ASP A 5 -50.16 5.37 12.75
C ASP A 5 -50.07 5.03 11.25
N SER A 6 -51.17 5.13 10.52
CA SER A 6 -51.25 4.72 9.10
C SER A 6 -50.30 5.50 8.18
N GLU A 7 -49.86 6.68 8.59
CA GLU A 7 -48.94 7.51 7.80
C GLU A 7 -47.51 6.96 7.80
N ASN A 8 -47.16 6.10 8.76
CA ASN A 8 -45.82 5.53 8.93
C ASN A 8 -45.67 4.10 8.42
N LEU A 9 -46.69 3.54 7.75
CA LEU A 9 -46.65 2.19 7.18
C LEU A 9 -46.42 2.27 5.68
N MET A 10 -45.52 1.43 5.20
CA MET A 10 -45.37 1.12 3.78
C MET A 10 -45.98 -0.25 3.49
N PHE A 11 -46.75 -0.33 2.44
CA PHE A 11 -47.42 -1.54 1.99
C PHE A 11 -46.89 -1.93 0.60
N SER A 12 -46.64 -3.18 0.40
CA SER A 12 -46.33 -3.76 -0.91
C SER A 12 -47.27 -4.91 -1.16
N LEU A 13 -48.06 -4.83 -2.21
CA LEU A 13 -48.98 -5.86 -2.63
C LEU A 13 -48.39 -6.66 -3.78
N PHE A 14 -48.38 -7.97 -3.67
CA PHE A 14 -47.92 -8.88 -4.69
C PHE A 14 -49.02 -9.88 -5.06
N LYS A 15 -49.21 -10.09 -6.36
CA LYS A 15 -50.11 -11.10 -6.92
C LYS A 15 -49.32 -12.00 -7.83
N ASN A 16 -49.31 -13.30 -7.53
CA ASN A 16 -48.53 -14.28 -8.30
C ASN A 16 -47.03 -13.88 -8.49
N GLY A 17 -46.42 -13.36 -7.42
CA GLY A 17 -45.01 -12.97 -7.43
C GLY A 17 -44.71 -11.64 -8.20
N LYS A 18 -45.72 -10.94 -8.69
CA LYS A 18 -45.55 -9.62 -9.34
C LYS A 18 -46.12 -8.51 -8.48
N PRO A 19 -45.43 -7.36 -8.34
CA PRO A 19 -45.97 -6.22 -7.60
C PRO A 19 -47.23 -5.67 -8.29
N VAL A 20 -48.28 -5.40 -7.49
CA VAL A 20 -49.49 -4.72 -7.95
C VAL A 20 -49.27 -3.25 -7.83
N THR A 21 -49.25 -2.51 -8.94
CA THR A 21 -49.09 -1.06 -9.00
C THR A 21 -50.34 -0.42 -9.56
N GLY A 22 -50.75 0.76 -9.00
CA GLY A 22 -51.85 1.59 -9.52
C GLY A 22 -53.08 1.63 -8.62
N ASP A 23 -54.18 2.12 -9.18
CA ASP A 23 -55.41 2.51 -8.48
C ASP A 23 -56.18 1.36 -7.80
N GLU A 24 -55.72 0.12 -7.91
CA GLU A 24 -56.35 -1.05 -7.29
C GLU A 24 -56.17 -1.11 -5.75
N PHE A 25 -55.29 -0.32 -5.18
CA PHE A 25 -55.03 -0.33 -3.74
C PHE A 25 -55.13 1.04 -3.08
N ASN A 26 -56.20 1.31 -2.37
CA ASN A 26 -56.37 2.54 -1.60
C ASN A 26 -56.04 2.28 -0.11
N ALA A 27 -54.78 2.51 0.28
CA ALA A 27 -54.27 2.27 1.63
C ALA A 27 -54.78 3.30 2.68
N LYS A 28 -55.53 4.32 2.28
CA LYS A 28 -55.91 5.46 3.17
C LYS A 28 -56.94 5.13 4.24
N ASN A 29 -57.67 4.00 4.16
CA ASN A 29 -58.80 3.72 5.03
C ASN A 29 -58.72 2.45 5.86
N THR A 30 -57.60 1.76 5.91
CA THR A 30 -57.49 0.51 6.65
C THR A 30 -56.39 0.58 7.71
N ILE A 31 -56.81 0.83 8.95
CA ILE A 31 -55.91 0.74 10.12
C ILE A 31 -55.97 -0.72 10.60
N PHE A 32 -54.86 -1.45 10.45
CA PHE A 32 -54.70 -2.82 11.00
C PHE A 32 -53.70 -2.80 12.14
N THR A 33 -53.98 -3.46 13.24
CA THR A 33 -52.95 -3.93 14.14
C THR A 33 -52.20 -5.06 13.46
N VAL A 34 -50.94 -5.35 13.85
CA VAL A 34 -50.16 -6.43 13.27
C VAL A 34 -50.88 -7.77 13.43
N SER A 35 -51.64 -7.96 14.54
CA SER A 35 -52.43 -9.13 14.81
C SER A 35 -53.62 -9.28 13.86
N GLU A 36 -54.38 -8.18 13.64
CA GLU A 36 -55.52 -8.14 12.70
C GLU A 36 -55.07 -8.32 11.25
N ALA A 37 -53.92 -7.75 10.91
CA ALA A 37 -53.33 -7.98 9.60
C ALA A 37 -52.98 -9.47 9.39
N MET A 38 -52.40 -10.14 10.38
CA MET A 38 -52.08 -11.57 10.30
C MET A 38 -53.32 -12.44 10.18
N GLU A 39 -54.39 -12.13 10.89
CA GLU A 39 -55.66 -12.84 10.78
C GLU A 39 -56.36 -12.62 9.44
N HIS A 40 -56.33 -11.39 8.91
CA HIS A 40 -56.88 -11.06 7.58
C HIS A 40 -56.10 -11.72 6.43
N PHE A 41 -54.80 -11.89 6.55
CA PHE A 41 -53.99 -12.54 5.53
C PHE A 41 -54.25 -14.04 5.38
N ALA A 42 -54.81 -14.69 6.42
CA ALA A 42 -55.23 -16.10 6.34
C ALA A 42 -56.37 -16.33 5.34
N TYR A 43 -57.12 -15.29 4.97
CA TYR A 43 -58.25 -15.36 4.06
C TYR A 43 -58.02 -14.74 2.68
N LEU A 44 -56.80 -14.34 2.35
CA LEU A 44 -56.48 -13.82 0.99
C LEU A 44 -56.49 -14.93 -0.05
N PRO A 45 -57.00 -14.66 -1.26
CA PRO A 45 -56.94 -15.62 -2.37
C PRO A 45 -55.52 -16.11 -2.58
N THR A 46 -55.36 -17.40 -2.91
CA THR A 46 -54.06 -18.01 -3.20
C THR A 46 -53.30 -17.19 -4.24
N GLY A 47 -52.10 -16.72 -3.87
CA GLY A 47 -51.21 -15.93 -4.73
C GLY A 47 -51.20 -14.42 -4.48
N LEU A 48 -51.98 -13.94 -3.48
CA LEU A 48 -51.93 -12.54 -3.05
C LEU A 48 -51.22 -12.43 -1.69
N TYR A 49 -50.18 -11.64 -1.61
CA TYR A 49 -49.41 -11.38 -0.39
C TYR A 49 -49.31 -9.89 -0.13
N VAL A 50 -49.59 -9.46 1.08
CA VAL A 50 -49.43 -8.09 1.54
C VAL A 50 -48.39 -8.03 2.62
N PHE A 51 -47.37 -7.20 2.43
CA PHE A 51 -46.36 -6.94 3.44
C PHE A 51 -46.53 -5.52 3.97
N ALA A 52 -46.79 -5.40 5.27
CA ALA A 52 -46.83 -4.12 5.96
C ALA A 52 -45.62 -4.01 6.91
N TYR A 53 -44.92 -2.87 6.81
CA TYR A 53 -43.80 -2.60 7.69
C TYR A 53 -43.73 -1.10 8.05
N LYS A 54 -43.21 -0.82 9.25
CA LYS A 54 -43.02 0.55 9.68
C LYS A 54 -41.94 1.23 8.85
N LYS A 55 -42.26 2.33 8.19
CA LYS A 55 -41.35 3.06 7.31
C LYS A 55 -40.01 3.39 7.98
N ASP A 56 -40.10 3.88 9.24
CA ASP A 56 -38.89 4.20 10.02
C ASP A 56 -38.02 2.97 10.34
N VAL A 57 -38.62 1.84 10.62
CA VAL A 57 -37.91 0.58 10.89
C VAL A 57 -37.23 0.09 9.61
N TYR A 58 -37.93 0.14 8.49
CA TYR A 58 -37.37 -0.22 7.19
C TYR A 58 -36.20 0.68 6.81
N LEU A 59 -36.37 2.01 6.93
CA LEU A 59 -35.30 2.97 6.65
C LEU A 59 -34.08 2.75 7.55
N ARG A 60 -34.29 2.49 8.84
CA ARG A 60 -33.20 2.19 9.79
C ARG A 60 -32.48 0.90 9.42
N VAL A 61 -33.22 -0.15 9.06
CA VAL A 61 -32.61 -1.42 8.62
C VAL A 61 -31.83 -1.25 7.33
N CYS A 62 -32.39 -0.56 6.34
CA CYS A 62 -31.66 -0.27 5.10
C CYS A 62 -30.40 0.56 5.35
N THR A 63 -30.47 1.58 6.21
CA THR A 63 -29.32 2.41 6.59
C THR A 63 -28.25 1.57 7.30
N LEU A 64 -28.63 0.69 8.19
CA LEU A 64 -27.73 -0.24 8.88
C LEU A 64 -27.05 -1.20 7.91
N ILE A 65 -27.78 -1.76 6.94
CA ILE A 65 -27.23 -2.65 5.91
C ILE A 65 -26.22 -1.90 5.03
N ILE A 66 -26.55 -0.70 4.59
CA ILE A 66 -25.65 0.13 3.78
C ILE A 66 -24.40 0.50 4.59
N PHE A 67 -24.56 0.89 5.86
CA PHE A 67 -23.44 1.22 6.74
C PHE A 67 -22.52 0.01 6.97
N PHE A 68 -23.13 -1.17 7.21
CA PHE A 68 -22.36 -2.41 7.40
C PHE A 68 -21.63 -2.84 6.14
N ALA A 69 -22.27 -2.74 4.98
CA ALA A 69 -21.63 -3.01 3.68
C ALA A 69 -20.46 -2.03 3.40
N ALA A 70 -20.65 -0.73 3.70
CA ALA A 70 -19.59 0.25 3.58
C ALA A 70 -18.43 -0.02 4.56
N LEU A 71 -18.73 -0.40 5.80
CA LEU A 71 -17.72 -0.76 6.81
C LEU A 71 -16.92 -1.99 6.38
N VAL A 72 -17.58 -3.02 5.86
CA VAL A 72 -16.92 -4.23 5.33
C VAL A 72 -16.04 -3.88 4.14
N ALA A 73 -16.50 -3.01 3.23
CA ALA A 73 -15.70 -2.55 2.09
C ALA A 73 -14.45 -1.77 2.53
N VAL A 74 -14.58 -0.90 3.55
CA VAL A 74 -13.45 -0.13 4.11
C VAL A 74 -12.45 -1.07 4.80
N ILE A 75 -12.92 -2.02 5.63
CA ILE A 75 -12.05 -2.99 6.32
C ILE A 75 -11.34 -3.88 5.31
N SER A 76 -12.04 -4.35 4.28
CA SER A 76 -11.45 -5.20 3.23
C SER A 76 -10.43 -4.42 2.39
N GLY A 77 -10.73 -3.16 2.04
CA GLY A 77 -9.80 -2.27 1.37
C GLY A 77 -8.55 -1.97 2.21
N ALA A 78 -8.72 -1.65 3.48
CA ALA A 78 -7.62 -1.41 4.41
C ALA A 78 -6.76 -2.68 4.64
N SER A 79 -7.39 -3.84 4.76
CA SER A 79 -6.70 -5.13 4.88
C SER A 79 -5.92 -5.48 3.61
N CYS A 80 -6.50 -5.22 2.43
CA CYS A 80 -5.83 -5.40 1.15
C CYS A 80 -4.62 -4.45 1.02
N LEU A 81 -4.78 -3.16 1.36
CA LEU A 81 -3.69 -2.18 1.38
C LEU A 81 -2.60 -2.55 2.39
N TYR A 82 -2.98 -3.04 3.57
CA TYR A 82 -2.03 -3.51 4.59
C TYR A 82 -1.24 -4.73 4.09
N LEU A 83 -1.92 -5.70 3.48
CA LEU A 83 -1.28 -6.89 2.92
C LEU A 83 -0.38 -6.54 1.74
N VAL A 84 -0.83 -5.67 0.82
CA VAL A 84 -0.03 -5.15 -0.29
C VAL A 84 1.21 -4.43 0.26
N ARG A 85 1.04 -3.54 1.25
CA ARG A 85 2.14 -2.82 1.89
C ARG A 85 3.11 -3.78 2.61
N ARG A 86 2.60 -4.79 3.30
CA ARG A 86 3.41 -5.82 3.98
C ARG A 86 4.17 -6.70 3.00
N VAL A 87 3.57 -7.02 1.85
CA VAL A 87 4.19 -7.81 0.77
C VAL A 87 5.29 -7.00 0.08
N ILE A 88 4.99 -5.75 -0.26
CA ILE A 88 5.96 -4.82 -0.85
C ILE A 88 7.17 -4.63 0.08
N ASN A 89 6.92 -4.52 1.38
CA ASN A 89 7.96 -4.32 2.38
C ASN A 89 8.85 -5.56 2.64
N ARG A 90 8.45 -6.77 2.26
CA ARG A 90 9.18 -8.01 2.59
C ARG A 90 10.04 -8.62 1.48
N GLY A 91 10.39 -7.86 0.44
CA GLY A 91 11.31 -8.33 -0.62
C GLY A 91 10.70 -9.34 -1.59
N ILE A 92 10.75 -9.02 -2.83
CA ILE A 92 9.78 -9.39 -3.87
C ILE A 92 10.08 -10.73 -4.55
N VAL A 93 11.30 -11.22 -4.55
CA VAL A 93 11.73 -12.28 -5.49
C VAL A 93 11.35 -13.70 -5.08
N GLU A 94 11.18 -13.99 -3.79
CA GLU A 94 10.82 -15.35 -3.34
C GLU A 94 9.34 -15.61 -3.08
N LYS A 95 8.48 -14.62 -3.31
CA LYS A 95 7.10 -14.65 -2.78
C LYS A 95 5.98 -14.60 -3.81
N GLU A 96 6.26 -14.58 -5.11
CA GLU A 96 5.19 -14.60 -6.13
C GLU A 96 4.29 -15.85 -5.98
N ALA A 97 4.85 -16.98 -5.66
CA ALA A 97 4.10 -18.22 -5.44
C ALA A 97 3.32 -18.21 -4.11
N ILE A 98 3.90 -17.62 -3.04
CA ILE A 98 3.25 -17.53 -1.72
C ILE A 98 2.13 -16.49 -1.75
N ILE A 99 2.33 -15.41 -2.48
CA ILE A 99 1.34 -14.35 -2.69
C ILE A 99 0.14 -14.89 -3.47
N ASN A 100 0.36 -15.57 -4.58
CA ASN A 100 -0.72 -16.15 -5.37
C ASN A 100 -1.55 -17.15 -4.54
N ASN A 101 -0.91 -18.05 -3.78
CA ASN A 101 -1.61 -19.01 -2.92
C ASN A 101 -2.32 -18.38 -1.72
N HIS A 102 -1.80 -17.27 -1.19
CA HIS A 102 -2.44 -16.59 -0.06
C HIS A 102 -3.60 -15.71 -0.52
N PHE A 103 -3.47 -15.07 -1.68
CA PHE A 103 -4.54 -14.28 -2.29
C PHE A 103 -5.68 -15.14 -2.80
N GLU A 104 -5.44 -16.31 -3.37
CA GLU A 104 -6.50 -17.23 -3.75
C GLU A 104 -7.33 -17.66 -2.54
N ARG A 105 -6.72 -17.92 -1.38
CA ARG A 105 -7.43 -18.23 -0.14
C ARG A 105 -8.24 -17.06 0.44
N VAL A 106 -7.80 -15.82 0.23
CA VAL A 106 -8.52 -14.61 0.68
C VAL A 106 -9.65 -14.26 -0.29
N LEU A 107 -9.50 -14.57 -1.57
CA LEU A 107 -10.52 -14.35 -2.61
C LEU A 107 -11.65 -15.39 -2.55
N ASP A 108 -11.38 -16.62 -2.15
CA ASP A 108 -12.41 -17.64 -1.85
C ASP A 108 -13.34 -17.21 -0.70
N GLY A 109 -12.95 -16.22 0.09
CA GLY A 109 -13.74 -15.60 1.14
C GLY A 109 -14.70 -14.48 0.70
N GLY A 110 -14.85 -14.19 -0.58
CA GLY A 110 -15.88 -13.28 -1.12
C GLY A 110 -15.50 -11.80 -1.17
N LEU A 111 -14.24 -11.43 -1.24
CA LEU A 111 -13.79 -10.05 -1.42
C LEU A 111 -13.79 -9.61 -2.90
N PHE A 112 -14.22 -8.37 -3.17
CA PHE A 112 -14.56 -7.79 -4.49
C PHE A 112 -13.41 -7.59 -5.48
N PHE A 113 -12.18 -8.07 -5.24
CA PHE A 113 -11.05 -7.93 -6.15
C PHE A 113 -10.60 -9.27 -6.70
N SER A 114 -10.49 -9.38 -8.01
CA SER A 114 -9.92 -10.56 -8.65
C SER A 114 -8.40 -10.61 -8.49
N ALA A 115 -7.79 -11.80 -8.56
CA ALA A 115 -6.33 -11.95 -8.60
C ALA A 115 -5.69 -11.13 -9.74
N ALA A 116 -6.41 -10.94 -10.86
CA ALA A 116 -6.00 -10.09 -11.97
C ALA A 116 -5.93 -8.61 -11.59
N ASP A 117 -6.90 -8.11 -10.80
CA ASP A 117 -6.91 -6.72 -10.33
C ASP A 117 -5.75 -6.45 -9.37
N VAL A 118 -5.47 -7.39 -8.48
CA VAL A 118 -4.33 -7.29 -7.56
C VAL A 118 -3.01 -7.33 -8.33
N LYS A 119 -2.86 -8.20 -9.31
CA LYS A 119 -1.68 -8.27 -10.17
C LYS A 119 -1.50 -6.97 -10.98
N LYS A 120 -2.58 -6.40 -11.48
CA LYS A 120 -2.57 -5.11 -12.18
C LYS A 120 -2.17 -3.96 -11.24
N LEU A 121 -2.78 -3.90 -10.05
CA LEU A 121 -2.44 -2.90 -9.02
C LEU A 121 -0.97 -3.00 -8.61
N TYR A 122 -0.46 -4.22 -8.41
CA TYR A 122 0.93 -4.49 -8.09
C TYR A 122 1.88 -4.07 -9.21
N SER A 123 1.54 -4.35 -10.48
CA SER A 123 2.34 -3.91 -11.63
C SER A 123 2.37 -2.38 -11.75
N MET A 124 1.23 -1.73 -11.52
CA MET A 124 1.13 -0.26 -11.50
C MET A 124 1.96 0.35 -10.36
N TYR A 125 1.91 -0.25 -9.16
CA TYR A 125 2.75 0.17 -8.04
C TYR A 125 4.23 0.04 -8.37
N ASN A 126 4.67 -1.11 -8.88
CA ASN A 126 6.07 -1.34 -9.25
C ASN A 126 6.54 -0.29 -10.26
N SER A 127 5.76 -0.05 -11.32
CA SER A 127 6.11 0.94 -12.34
C SER A 127 6.12 2.38 -11.83
N ALA A 128 5.29 2.68 -10.82
CA ALA A 128 5.19 4.04 -10.26
C ALA A 128 6.25 4.35 -9.21
N PHE A 129 6.70 3.34 -8.45
CA PHE A 129 7.48 3.53 -7.23
C PHE A 129 8.84 2.84 -7.21
N LEU A 130 9.07 1.83 -8.05
CA LEU A 130 10.35 1.11 -8.09
C LEU A 130 11.15 1.45 -9.35
N ASP A 131 12.47 1.41 -9.21
CA ASP A 131 13.40 1.40 -10.33
C ASP A 131 13.31 0.08 -11.09
N ASP A 132 13.14 0.13 -12.40
CA ASP A 132 12.89 -1.05 -13.22
C ASP A 132 14.04 -2.06 -13.22
N LEU A 133 15.27 -1.58 -13.19
CA LEU A 133 16.47 -2.41 -13.21
C LEU A 133 16.74 -3.06 -11.85
N THR A 134 16.84 -2.26 -10.81
CA THR A 134 17.34 -2.71 -9.50
C THR A 134 16.24 -3.09 -8.53
N LYS A 135 15.00 -2.69 -8.84
CA LYS A 135 13.85 -2.81 -7.93
C LYS A 135 14.05 -2.07 -6.58
N ALA A 136 15.01 -1.14 -6.50
CA ALA A 136 15.06 -0.15 -5.42
C ALA A 136 13.85 0.78 -5.49
N MET A 137 13.57 1.52 -4.43
CA MET A 137 12.56 2.58 -4.50
C MET A 137 13.04 3.67 -5.46
N GLY A 138 12.11 4.24 -6.25
CA GLY A 138 12.42 5.30 -7.19
C GLY A 138 12.47 6.69 -6.55
N ARG A 139 12.81 7.70 -7.36
CA ARG A 139 12.94 9.11 -6.94
C ARG A 139 11.69 9.65 -6.25
N LYS A 140 10.50 9.34 -6.77
CA LYS A 140 9.23 9.79 -6.18
C LYS A 140 9.06 9.30 -4.75
N SER A 141 9.33 8.03 -4.50
CA SER A 141 9.27 7.45 -3.16
C SER A 141 10.30 8.07 -2.22
N PHE A 142 11.50 8.37 -2.74
CA PHE A 142 12.53 9.04 -1.96
C PHE A 142 12.08 10.44 -1.52
N ASP A 143 11.54 11.25 -2.42
CA ASP A 143 11.10 12.61 -2.12
C ASP A 143 9.97 12.64 -1.08
N GLU A 144 9.07 11.64 -1.11
CA GLU A 144 8.00 11.49 -0.12
C GLU A 144 8.53 11.05 1.26
N ASP A 145 9.39 10.03 1.30
CA ASP A 145 9.95 9.50 2.55
C ASP A 145 10.93 10.51 3.19
N LEU A 146 11.69 11.25 2.38
CA LEU A 146 12.62 12.27 2.88
C LEU A 146 11.90 13.43 3.58
N LYS A 147 10.74 13.85 3.10
CA LYS A 147 9.91 14.88 3.77
C LYS A 147 9.48 14.47 5.18
N ALA A 148 9.27 13.20 5.41
CA ALA A 148 8.87 12.66 6.72
C ALA A 148 10.05 12.39 7.66
N LEU A 149 11.30 12.42 7.16
CA LEU A 149 12.49 12.06 7.93
C LEU A 149 12.77 12.98 9.13
N PRO A 150 12.61 14.32 9.05
CA PRO A 150 12.82 15.20 10.21
C PRO A 150 11.91 14.91 11.40
N GLU A 151 10.65 14.53 11.12
CA GLU A 151 9.68 14.18 12.18
C GLU A 151 9.96 12.81 12.80
N LYS A 152 10.38 11.84 11.99
CA LYS A 152 10.63 10.46 12.41
C LYS A 152 11.99 10.29 13.09
N GLY A 153 12.92 11.16 12.81
CA GLY A 153 14.34 10.99 13.15
C GLY A 153 15.02 9.93 12.29
N GLY A 154 16.33 10.06 12.07
CA GLY A 154 17.10 9.06 11.35
C GLY A 154 18.16 9.64 10.42
N TYR A 155 18.71 8.79 9.58
CA TYR A 155 19.86 9.09 8.73
C TYR A 155 19.48 9.10 7.25
N LEU A 156 20.01 10.07 6.54
CA LEU A 156 20.06 10.12 5.10
C LEU A 156 21.46 9.74 4.64
N CYS A 157 21.58 8.73 3.80
CA CYS A 157 22.81 8.36 3.10
C CYS A 157 22.65 8.63 1.61
N LEU A 158 23.56 9.35 1.02
CA LEU A 158 23.69 9.49 -0.44
C LEU A 158 24.97 8.79 -0.88
N PHE A 159 24.94 8.06 -1.97
CA PHE A 159 26.11 7.37 -2.49
C PHE A 159 26.01 7.10 -3.99
N ASP A 160 27.18 6.90 -4.59
CA ASP A 160 27.28 6.42 -5.97
C ASP A 160 28.40 5.37 -6.12
N VAL A 161 28.39 4.68 -7.24
CA VAL A 161 29.43 3.70 -7.61
C VAL A 161 30.63 4.44 -8.19
N ASP A 162 31.76 4.28 -7.53
CA ASP A 162 32.99 4.97 -7.95
C ASP A 162 33.39 4.60 -9.38
N LYS A 163 33.63 5.62 -10.20
CA LYS A 163 34.06 5.48 -11.61
C LYS A 163 33.10 4.62 -12.46
N PHE A 164 31.81 4.64 -12.18
CA PHE A 164 30.81 3.81 -12.87
C PHE A 164 30.84 3.98 -14.40
N LYS A 165 31.08 5.21 -14.90
CA LYS A 165 31.26 5.44 -16.33
C LYS A 165 32.40 4.59 -16.90
N ASN A 166 33.55 4.53 -16.22
CA ASN A 166 34.70 3.72 -16.69
C ASN A 166 34.36 2.22 -16.71
N ILE A 167 33.49 1.75 -15.79
CA ILE A 167 33.03 0.35 -15.78
C ILE A 167 32.22 0.08 -17.05
N ASN A 168 31.28 0.94 -17.38
CA ASN A 168 30.48 0.83 -18.60
C ASN A 168 31.36 0.90 -19.87
N ASP A 169 32.28 1.86 -19.90
CA ASP A 169 33.14 2.06 -21.06
C ASP A 169 34.11 0.89 -21.29
N THR A 170 34.52 0.20 -20.20
CA THR A 170 35.49 -0.91 -20.27
C THR A 170 34.83 -2.27 -20.46
N PHE A 171 33.71 -2.51 -19.77
CA PHE A 171 33.11 -3.84 -19.68
C PHE A 171 31.68 -3.93 -20.27
N GLY A 172 31.16 -2.78 -20.75
CA GLY A 172 29.84 -2.69 -21.35
C GLY A 172 28.72 -2.48 -20.32
N HIS A 173 27.58 -2.01 -20.82
CA HIS A 173 26.41 -1.67 -19.99
C HIS A 173 25.80 -2.86 -19.25
N LEU A 174 25.89 -4.08 -19.79
CA LEU A 174 25.37 -5.26 -19.12
C LEU A 174 26.06 -5.53 -17.77
N LEU A 175 27.39 -5.35 -17.73
CA LEU A 175 28.10 -5.45 -16.46
C LEU A 175 27.77 -4.28 -15.53
N GLY A 176 27.62 -3.07 -16.06
CA GLY A 176 27.15 -1.93 -15.29
C GLY A 176 25.80 -2.19 -14.62
N ASP A 177 24.86 -2.78 -15.34
CA ASP A 177 23.55 -3.17 -14.79
C ASP A 177 23.68 -4.22 -13.66
N GLU A 178 24.55 -5.21 -13.82
CA GLU A 178 24.84 -6.20 -12.77
C GLU A 178 25.44 -5.54 -11.52
N VAL A 179 26.31 -4.55 -11.69
CA VAL A 179 26.91 -3.76 -10.59
C VAL A 179 25.82 -3.02 -9.81
N LEU A 180 24.94 -2.30 -10.50
CA LEU A 180 23.84 -1.58 -9.86
C LEU A 180 22.86 -2.51 -9.13
N MET A 181 22.51 -3.64 -9.73
CA MET A 181 21.69 -4.67 -9.08
C MET A 181 22.38 -5.27 -7.86
N LYS A 182 23.71 -5.50 -7.92
CA LYS A 182 24.49 -6.06 -6.81
C LYS A 182 24.50 -5.13 -5.59
N VAL A 183 24.70 -3.83 -5.79
CA VAL A 183 24.65 -2.82 -4.71
C VAL A 183 23.30 -2.86 -3.98
N VAL A 184 22.20 -2.82 -4.73
CA VAL A 184 20.87 -2.87 -4.13
C VAL A 184 20.62 -4.21 -3.43
N LYS A 185 21.08 -5.31 -3.99
CA LYS A 185 20.95 -6.64 -3.39
C LYS A 185 21.68 -6.71 -2.03
N ILE A 186 22.91 -6.21 -1.95
CA ILE A 186 23.67 -6.16 -0.69
C ILE A 186 22.91 -5.33 0.35
N LEU A 187 22.53 -4.09 0.03
CA LEU A 187 21.83 -3.22 0.96
C LEU A 187 20.50 -3.81 1.44
N LYS A 188 19.70 -4.35 0.52
CA LYS A 188 18.41 -4.98 0.88
C LYS A 188 18.55 -6.23 1.74
N SER A 189 19.67 -6.93 1.65
CA SER A 189 19.94 -8.11 2.51
C SER A 189 20.32 -7.73 3.93
N GLN A 190 20.87 -6.52 4.14
CA GLN A 190 21.40 -6.05 5.42
C GLN A 190 20.44 -5.10 6.14
N ILE A 191 19.68 -4.29 5.38
CA ILE A 191 18.74 -3.32 5.96
C ILE A 191 17.39 -4.01 6.23
N PRO A 192 16.99 -4.18 7.51
CA PRO A 192 15.64 -4.65 7.82
C PRO A 192 14.59 -3.67 7.27
N VAL A 193 13.49 -4.21 6.79
CA VAL A 193 12.44 -3.44 6.08
C VAL A 193 11.78 -2.37 6.98
N ASP A 194 11.72 -2.64 8.26
CA ASP A 194 11.19 -1.75 9.30
C ASP A 194 12.19 -0.68 9.75
N LYS A 195 13.49 -0.85 9.43
CA LYS A 195 14.56 0.08 9.81
C LYS A 195 14.98 1.04 8.70
N GLY A 196 14.79 0.68 7.43
CA GLY A 196 15.23 1.55 6.35
C GLY A 196 14.80 1.12 4.96
N LYS A 197 15.04 2.00 4.00
CA LYS A 197 14.71 1.79 2.59
C LYS A 197 15.88 2.21 1.69
N VAL A 198 16.00 1.52 0.55
CA VAL A 198 17.02 1.77 -0.48
C VAL A 198 16.36 2.40 -1.70
N TYR A 199 16.94 3.48 -2.21
CA TYR A 199 16.43 4.26 -3.34
C TYR A 199 17.47 4.35 -4.44
N ARG A 200 17.01 4.45 -5.71
CA ARG A 200 17.82 4.79 -6.86
C ARG A 200 17.15 5.92 -7.65
N PHE A 201 17.92 6.96 -7.98
CA PHE A 201 17.40 8.13 -8.70
C PHE A 201 17.57 8.02 -10.21
N GLY A 202 18.49 7.18 -10.65
CA GLY A 202 18.92 6.98 -12.02
C GLY A 202 20.44 6.92 -12.13
N GLY A 203 20.97 6.36 -13.21
CA GLY A 203 22.41 6.15 -13.32
C GLY A 203 22.98 5.35 -12.16
N ASP A 204 24.03 5.86 -11.54
CA ASP A 204 24.76 5.30 -10.41
C ASP A 204 24.45 5.97 -9.05
N GLU A 205 23.44 6.84 -9.01
CA GLU A 205 23.05 7.60 -7.81
C GLU A 205 22.01 6.85 -6.97
N PHE A 206 22.35 6.63 -5.70
CA PHE A 206 21.53 5.91 -4.75
C PHE A 206 21.35 6.67 -3.44
N ALA A 207 20.33 6.29 -2.68
CA ALA A 207 20.18 6.72 -1.29
C ALA A 207 19.70 5.58 -0.39
N VAL A 208 19.95 5.78 0.90
CA VAL A 208 19.32 5.03 2.00
C VAL A 208 18.71 6.04 2.97
N ILE A 209 17.46 5.83 3.35
CA ILE A 209 16.84 6.47 4.52
C ILE A 209 16.74 5.39 5.60
N TYR A 210 17.37 5.64 6.76
CA TYR A 210 17.48 4.70 7.86
C TYR A 210 16.94 5.33 9.14
N THR A 211 15.84 4.80 9.69
CA THR A 211 15.08 5.39 10.80
C THR A 211 15.00 4.50 12.04
N GLY A 212 15.47 3.27 11.96
CA GLY A 212 15.21 2.26 13.00
C GLY A 212 16.45 1.78 13.76
N GLY A 213 17.56 2.55 13.82
CA GLY A 213 18.77 2.10 14.51
C GLY A 213 19.80 3.18 14.72
N THR A 214 20.97 2.77 15.21
CA THR A 214 22.08 3.66 15.54
C THR A 214 22.99 3.96 14.34
N LEU A 215 23.86 4.96 14.49
CA LEU A 215 24.87 5.28 13.48
C LEU A 215 25.84 4.10 13.28
N GLU A 216 26.24 3.45 14.35
CA GLU A 216 27.16 2.30 14.32
C GLU A 216 26.57 1.14 13.51
N GLU A 217 25.29 0.81 13.75
CA GLU A 217 24.60 -0.21 12.95
C GLU A 217 24.55 0.18 11.46
N LEU A 218 24.18 1.42 11.17
CA LEU A 218 24.14 1.91 9.79
C LEU A 218 25.50 1.87 9.12
N LEU A 219 26.56 2.36 9.79
CA LEU A 219 27.92 2.34 9.26
C LEU A 219 28.43 0.90 9.02
N SER A 220 28.05 -0.05 9.89
CA SER A 220 28.36 -1.46 9.67
C SER A 220 27.73 -1.99 8.39
N ILE A 221 26.47 -1.67 8.14
CA ILE A 221 25.77 -2.04 6.90
C ILE A 221 26.42 -1.40 5.66
N LEU A 222 26.70 -0.10 5.74
CA LEU A 222 27.25 0.65 4.61
C LEU A 222 28.68 0.18 4.24
N LYS A 223 29.47 -0.32 5.21
CA LYS A 223 30.79 -0.87 4.93
C LYS A 223 30.77 -2.02 3.94
N GLU A 224 29.70 -2.79 3.88
CA GLU A 224 29.53 -3.92 2.96
C GLU A 224 29.48 -3.49 1.48
N ILE A 225 29.14 -2.23 1.21
CA ILE A 225 29.12 -1.67 -0.15
C ILE A 225 30.28 -0.73 -0.44
N VAL A 226 31.07 -0.33 0.58
CA VAL A 226 32.28 0.50 0.32
C VAL A 226 33.24 -0.25 -0.58
N HIS A 227 33.41 -1.54 -0.37
CA HIS A 227 34.16 -2.44 -1.24
C HIS A 227 33.34 -3.70 -1.50
N PHE A 228 33.07 -4.00 -2.76
CA PHE A 228 32.33 -5.19 -3.15
C PHE A 228 32.85 -5.74 -4.49
N GLN A 229 32.36 -6.91 -4.89
CA GLN A 229 32.80 -7.58 -6.12
C GLN A 229 31.60 -8.00 -6.98
N VAL A 230 31.81 -7.90 -8.31
CA VAL A 230 30.95 -8.50 -9.32
C VAL A 230 31.85 -9.35 -10.23
N GLY A 231 31.63 -10.66 -10.22
CA GLY A 231 32.57 -11.59 -10.84
C GLY A 231 33.98 -11.46 -10.22
N SER A 232 34.97 -11.18 -11.05
CA SER A 232 36.36 -10.94 -10.64
C SER A 232 36.70 -9.44 -10.46
N ILE A 233 35.75 -8.54 -10.62
CA ILE A 233 36.00 -7.09 -10.64
C ILE A 233 35.77 -6.52 -9.24
N ASN A 234 36.79 -5.85 -8.70
CA ASN A 234 36.71 -5.10 -7.44
C ASN A 234 36.11 -3.72 -7.70
N LEU A 235 35.14 -3.36 -6.95
CA LEU A 235 34.33 -2.14 -7.07
C LEU A 235 34.25 -1.44 -5.74
N SER A 236 33.93 -0.13 -5.78
CA SER A 236 33.72 0.65 -4.57
C SER A 236 32.62 1.67 -4.72
N THR A 237 32.13 2.15 -3.58
CA THR A 237 31.21 3.28 -3.48
C THR A 237 31.77 4.36 -2.56
N SER A 238 31.46 5.61 -2.87
CA SER A 238 31.64 6.75 -1.98
C SER A 238 30.30 7.12 -1.35
N ILE A 239 30.28 7.40 -0.05
CA ILE A 239 29.05 7.57 0.73
C ILE A 239 29.16 8.83 1.59
N GLY A 240 28.07 9.64 1.59
CA GLY A 240 27.86 10.73 2.53
C GLY A 240 26.65 10.43 3.42
N VAL A 241 26.80 10.56 4.74
CA VAL A 241 25.75 10.29 5.72
C VAL A 241 25.45 11.55 6.53
N ALA A 242 24.18 11.92 6.68
CA ALA A 242 23.74 13.02 7.52
C ALA A 242 22.56 12.56 8.42
N HIS A 243 22.54 13.04 9.65
CA HIS A 243 21.43 12.77 10.58
C HIS A 243 20.41 13.90 10.53
N SER A 244 19.13 13.58 10.63
CA SER A 244 18.04 14.58 10.58
C SER A 244 18.15 15.67 11.64
N ASN A 245 18.75 15.37 12.81
CA ASN A 245 18.93 16.35 13.87
C ASN A 245 20.03 17.40 13.58
N GLU A 246 20.86 17.20 12.56
CA GLU A 246 21.93 18.14 12.17
C GLU A 246 21.38 19.32 11.37
N CYS A 247 20.15 19.23 10.87
CA CYS A 247 19.56 20.21 9.97
C CYS A 247 18.13 20.54 10.34
N THR A 248 17.71 21.78 10.13
CA THR A 248 16.35 22.24 10.39
C THR A 248 15.39 22.02 9.23
N THR A 249 15.92 21.82 8.01
CA THR A 249 15.11 21.59 6.80
C THR A 249 15.59 20.38 6.01
N VAL A 250 14.70 19.80 5.25
CA VAL A 250 14.96 18.64 4.40
C VAL A 250 16.01 18.97 3.32
N GLU A 251 15.92 20.18 2.74
CA GLU A 251 16.86 20.66 1.72
C GLU A 251 18.28 20.75 2.30
N ARG A 252 18.41 21.28 3.53
CA ARG A 252 19.73 21.39 4.19
C ARG A 252 20.28 20.01 4.56
N LEU A 253 19.44 19.09 4.98
CA LEU A 253 19.83 17.69 5.25
C LEU A 253 20.38 17.02 3.99
N LYS A 254 19.70 17.20 2.85
CA LYS A 254 20.14 16.65 1.57
C LYS A 254 21.45 17.26 1.14
N MET A 255 21.59 18.59 1.27
CA MET A 255 22.86 19.28 0.97
C MET A 255 24.02 18.78 1.82
N LEU A 256 23.79 18.56 3.11
CA LEU A 256 24.81 18.06 4.03
C LEU A 256 25.27 16.64 3.65
N ALA A 257 24.33 15.75 3.32
CA ALA A 257 24.66 14.41 2.84
C ALA A 257 25.46 14.46 1.52
N ASP A 258 25.10 15.35 0.60
CA ASP A 258 25.80 15.55 -0.66
C ASP A 258 27.21 16.16 -0.47
N GLU A 259 27.36 17.15 0.39
CA GLU A 259 28.66 17.71 0.79
C GLU A 259 29.61 16.63 1.35
N ARG A 260 29.06 15.70 2.16
CA ARG A 260 29.80 14.57 2.71
C ARG A 260 30.13 13.50 1.67
N LEU A 261 29.22 13.24 0.73
CA LEU A 261 29.49 12.38 -0.42
C LEU A 261 30.63 12.96 -1.28
N TYR A 262 30.58 14.25 -1.57
CA TYR A 262 31.64 14.94 -2.29
C TYR A 262 32.99 14.87 -1.54
N LYS A 263 32.98 15.03 -0.20
CA LYS A 263 34.17 14.84 0.65
C LYS A 263 34.74 13.43 0.50
N SER A 264 33.91 12.40 0.52
CA SER A 264 34.31 11.00 0.28
C SER A 264 34.98 10.84 -1.09
N LYS A 265 34.39 11.38 -2.15
CA LYS A 265 34.96 11.32 -3.50
C LYS A 265 36.30 12.03 -3.61
N LYS A 266 36.42 13.22 -2.97
CA LYS A 266 37.64 14.04 -3.02
C LYS A 266 38.80 13.43 -2.21
N ASN A 267 38.50 12.75 -1.10
CA ASN A 267 39.49 12.15 -0.22
C ASN A 267 39.95 10.75 -0.65
N GLY A 268 39.78 10.40 -1.91
CA GLY A 268 40.29 9.15 -2.48
C GLY A 268 39.21 8.12 -2.82
N ARG A 269 37.93 8.43 -2.61
CA ARG A 269 36.81 7.50 -2.83
C ARG A 269 36.79 6.32 -1.86
N ALA A 270 35.94 5.31 -2.14
CA ALA A 270 35.86 4.08 -1.38
C ALA A 270 35.79 4.29 0.14
N GLN A 271 34.92 5.20 0.59
CA GLN A 271 34.79 5.58 2.00
C GLN A 271 33.44 6.18 2.33
N ILE A 272 33.19 6.30 3.63
CA ILE A 272 32.00 6.90 4.21
C ILE A 272 32.41 8.20 4.94
N SER A 273 31.77 9.33 4.65
CA SER A 273 31.88 10.58 5.39
C SER A 273 30.58 10.87 6.15
N TRP A 274 30.67 11.06 7.47
CA TRP A 274 29.53 11.37 8.34
C TRP A 274 29.80 12.53 9.32
N GLN A 275 30.99 13.12 9.25
CA GLN A 275 31.43 14.27 10.04
C GLN A 275 32.04 15.34 9.12
#